data_74a96f8b34e7c19d6ed73cb7e5a96378
#
_entry.id   74a96f8b34e7c19d6ed73cb7e5a96378
#
_cell.length_a   1.000
_cell.length_b   1.000
_cell.length_c   1.000
_cell.angle_alpha   90.00
_cell.angle_beta   90.00
_cell.angle_gamma   90.00
#
_symmetry.space_group_name_H-M   'P 1'
#
loop_
_entity.id
_entity.type
_entity.pdbx_description
1 polymer ?
#
loop_
_entity_poly.entity_id
_entity_poly.type
_entity_poly.pdbx_seq_one_letter_code
_entity_poly.pdbx_strand_id
1 'polypeptide(L)'
;MDADWCKLQPDGGGLCTGDIKVIRGYGGAAIAATQDIGDFFSLDDGKYGKGVINNSRIKFILQLEEDEAFAVQKYLSLSDEETMQIIRNQRGEALLCANRNKVCIDIKASPFLYELLTTKRSDLERRKKNGTV
;
A
#
# COMPACT_ATOMS: atom_id res chain seq x y z
N MET A 1 4.40 -21.92 6.02
CA MET A 1 3.85 -20.72 6.68
C MET A 1 3.06 -19.99 5.62
N ASP A 2 1.78 -20.33 5.52
CA ASP A 2 0.90 -19.80 4.50
C ASP A 2 0.51 -18.37 4.90
N ALA A 3 0.90 -17.40 4.08
CA ALA A 3 0.46 -16.03 4.23
C ALA A 3 -0.99 -15.97 3.73
N ASP A 4 -1.93 -16.12 4.64
CA ASP A 4 -3.34 -15.84 4.36
C ASP A 4 -3.50 -14.35 4.12
N TRP A 5 -3.49 -14.00 2.84
CA TRP A 5 -3.86 -12.66 2.39
C TRP A 5 -5.34 -12.48 2.70
N CYS A 6 -5.65 -11.58 3.61
CA CYS A 6 -7.02 -11.17 3.88
C CYS A 6 -7.60 -10.54 2.59
N LYS A 7 -8.31 -11.36 1.81
CA LYS A 7 -9.09 -10.86 0.69
C LYS A 7 -10.21 -10.02 1.29
N LEU A 8 -10.24 -8.74 0.98
CA LEU A 8 -11.43 -7.91 1.16
C LEU A 8 -12.57 -8.55 0.35
N GLN A 9 -13.38 -9.37 1.02
CA GLN A 9 -14.62 -9.85 0.41
C GLN A 9 -15.67 -8.75 0.51
N PRO A 10 -16.45 -8.52 -0.55
CA PRO A 10 -17.47 -7.47 -0.57
C PRO A 10 -18.48 -7.56 0.57
N ASP A 11 -18.65 -8.74 1.13
CA ASP A 11 -19.65 -9.02 2.18
C ASP A 11 -19.06 -9.12 3.61
N GLY A 12 -17.77 -8.95 3.79
CA GLY A 12 -17.04 -9.26 5.02
C GLY A 12 -16.30 -8.11 5.71
N GLY A 13 -16.64 -6.86 5.43
CA GLY A 13 -15.93 -5.69 5.96
C GLY A 13 -15.78 -5.61 7.49
N GLY A 14 -16.56 -6.35 8.26
CA GLY A 14 -16.48 -6.38 9.72
C GLY A 14 -15.30 -7.19 10.29
N LEU A 15 -14.85 -8.21 9.57
CA LEU A 15 -13.83 -9.14 10.05
C LEU A 15 -12.44 -8.50 10.06
N CYS A 16 -12.07 -7.81 8.98
CA CYS A 16 -10.72 -7.26 8.80
C CYS A 16 -10.34 -6.17 9.82
N THR A 17 -11.28 -5.31 10.23
CA THR A 17 -10.96 -4.25 11.20
C THR A 17 -10.86 -4.78 12.63
N GLY A 18 -11.62 -5.81 12.99
CA GLY A 18 -11.48 -6.52 14.26
C GLY A 18 -10.13 -7.20 14.37
N ASP A 19 -9.75 -7.94 13.35
CA ASP A 19 -8.49 -8.69 13.30
C ASP A 19 -7.26 -7.79 13.31
N ILE A 20 -7.28 -6.68 12.59
CA ILE A 20 -6.18 -5.68 12.60
C ILE A 20 -5.93 -5.11 13.99
N LYS A 21 -6.98 -4.92 14.79
CA LYS A 21 -6.83 -4.40 16.15
C LYS A 21 -6.20 -5.40 17.12
N VAL A 22 -6.50 -6.67 16.96
CA VAL A 22 -6.11 -7.72 17.92
C VAL A 22 -4.86 -8.50 17.51
N ILE A 23 -4.52 -8.53 16.22
CA ILE A 23 -3.41 -9.33 15.67
C ILE A 23 -2.07 -9.02 16.34
N ARG A 24 -1.87 -7.76 16.74
CA ARG A 24 -0.68 -7.33 17.46
C ARG A 24 -0.54 -8.07 18.82
N GLY A 25 -1.64 -8.36 19.50
CA GLY A 25 -1.64 -9.11 20.75
C GLY A 25 -1.15 -10.56 20.58
N TYR A 26 -1.25 -11.08 19.36
CA TYR A 26 -0.76 -12.42 18.98
C TYR A 26 0.63 -12.40 18.33
N GLY A 27 1.33 -11.28 18.38
CA GLY A 27 2.65 -11.14 17.75
C GLY A 27 2.63 -11.06 16.24
N GLY A 28 1.46 -10.86 15.63
CA GLY A 28 1.29 -10.73 14.19
C GLY A 28 1.33 -9.28 13.69
N ALA A 29 1.45 -9.13 12.39
CA ALA A 29 1.32 -7.85 11.68
C ALA A 29 0.35 -8.01 10.51
N ALA A 30 -0.48 -7.00 10.27
CA ALA A 30 -1.37 -6.94 9.12
C ALA A 30 -0.82 -5.96 8.10
N ILE A 31 -0.83 -6.35 6.83
CA ILE A 31 -0.50 -5.50 5.70
C ILE A 31 -1.75 -5.41 4.82
N ALA A 32 -2.23 -4.19 4.61
CA ALA A 32 -3.31 -3.90 3.66
C ALA A 32 -2.73 -3.12 2.48
N ALA A 33 -3.09 -3.50 1.27
CA ALA A 33 -2.71 -2.80 0.06
C ALA A 33 -3.95 -2.58 -0.81
N THR A 34 -4.08 -1.40 -1.40
CA THR A 34 -5.12 -1.07 -2.35
C THR A 34 -4.53 -0.26 -3.50
N GLN A 35 -5.19 -0.31 -4.65
CA GLN A 35 -4.88 0.53 -5.80
C GLN A 35 -5.80 1.75 -5.87
N ASP A 36 -6.92 1.75 -5.14
CA ASP A 36 -7.89 2.81 -5.09
C ASP A 36 -8.19 3.17 -3.63
N ILE A 37 -7.96 4.42 -3.27
CA ILE A 37 -8.26 4.91 -1.92
C ILE A 37 -9.78 4.95 -1.68
N GLY A 38 -10.58 5.08 -2.72
CA GLY A 38 -12.03 5.03 -2.67
C GLY A 38 -12.55 3.71 -2.12
N ASP A 39 -11.86 2.60 -2.37
CA ASP A 39 -12.20 1.28 -1.85
C ASP A 39 -12.24 1.26 -0.32
N PHE A 40 -11.34 2.02 0.33
CA PHE A 40 -11.35 2.14 1.78
C PHE A 40 -12.55 2.93 2.31
N PHE A 41 -13.17 3.77 1.48
CA PHE A 41 -14.25 4.65 1.89
C PHE A 41 -15.61 4.27 1.32
N SER A 42 -15.67 3.24 0.47
CA SER A 42 -16.91 2.79 -0.18
C SER A 42 -17.86 2.05 0.77
N LEU A 43 -17.33 1.41 1.80
CA LEU A 43 -18.12 0.60 2.73
C LEU A 43 -18.45 1.37 4.01
N ASP A 44 -19.74 1.38 4.37
CA ASP A 44 -20.29 1.92 5.64
C ASP A 44 -19.77 3.34 5.94
N ASP A 45 -19.95 4.27 5.01
CA ASP A 45 -19.49 5.66 5.07
C ASP A 45 -18.00 5.83 5.40
N GLY A 46 -17.18 4.86 4.97
CA GLY A 46 -15.74 4.87 5.19
C GLY A 46 -15.31 4.47 6.59
N LYS A 47 -16.20 3.97 7.43
CA LYS A 47 -15.89 3.58 8.81
C LYS A 47 -14.78 2.54 8.91
N TYR A 48 -14.84 1.53 8.04
CA TYR A 48 -13.82 0.46 8.00
C TYR A 48 -12.49 0.96 7.46
N GLY A 49 -12.50 1.71 6.37
CA GLY A 49 -11.29 2.29 5.80
C GLY A 49 -10.58 3.26 6.73
N LYS A 50 -11.33 4.15 7.37
CA LYS A 50 -10.80 5.01 8.43
C LYS A 50 -10.19 4.20 9.57
N GLY A 51 -10.82 3.08 9.94
CA GLY A 51 -10.30 2.15 10.95
C GLY A 51 -8.96 1.55 10.55
N VAL A 52 -8.80 1.10 9.31
CA VAL A 52 -7.53 0.57 8.79
C VAL A 52 -6.46 1.66 8.77
N ILE A 53 -6.75 2.82 8.19
CA ILE A 53 -5.80 3.92 8.08
C ILE A 53 -5.34 4.40 9.48
N ASN A 54 -6.25 4.57 10.43
CA ASN A 54 -5.93 5.07 11.76
C ASN A 54 -5.14 4.06 12.60
N ASN A 55 -5.35 2.75 12.40
CA ASN A 55 -4.61 1.72 13.12
C ASN A 55 -3.26 1.35 12.43
N SER A 56 -3.06 1.75 11.19
CA SER A 56 -1.79 1.53 10.49
C SER A 56 -0.77 2.58 10.92
N ARG A 57 0.30 2.14 11.59
CA ARG A 57 1.39 3.04 12.02
C ARG A 57 2.36 3.39 10.91
N ILE A 58 2.51 2.48 9.94
CA ILE A 58 3.37 2.65 8.78
C ILE A 58 2.48 2.66 7.55
N LYS A 59 2.64 3.68 6.71
CA LYS A 59 1.92 3.82 5.46
C LYS A 59 2.91 4.16 4.36
N PHE A 60 2.81 3.46 3.25
CA PHE A 60 3.53 3.77 2.02
C PHE A 60 2.51 4.33 1.03
N ILE A 61 2.71 5.56 0.61
CA ILE A 61 1.85 6.21 -0.38
C ILE A 61 2.69 6.36 -1.64
N LEU A 62 2.36 5.55 -2.63
CA LEU A 62 2.95 5.60 -3.96
C LEU A 62 2.34 6.76 -4.75
N GLN A 63 2.68 6.85 -6.03
CA GLN A 63 2.06 7.83 -6.92
C GLN A 63 0.54 7.68 -6.93
N LEU A 64 -0.16 8.79 -6.80
CA LEU A 64 -1.62 8.89 -6.91
C LEU A 64 -1.99 9.95 -7.94
N GLU A 65 -3.16 9.81 -8.52
CA GLU A 65 -3.79 10.86 -9.31
C GLU A 65 -4.20 12.03 -8.41
N GLU A 66 -4.38 13.20 -9.00
CA GLU A 66 -4.59 14.45 -8.28
C GLU A 66 -5.78 14.39 -7.30
N ASP A 67 -6.92 13.89 -7.76
CA ASP A 67 -8.15 13.78 -6.94
C ASP A 67 -7.97 12.86 -5.75
N GLU A 68 -7.28 11.73 -5.93
CA GLU A 68 -6.97 10.78 -4.87
C GLU A 68 -5.96 11.36 -3.87
N ALA A 69 -4.94 12.06 -4.35
CA ALA A 69 -3.93 12.70 -3.51
C ALA A 69 -4.57 13.75 -2.58
N PHE A 70 -5.49 14.56 -3.09
CA PHE A 70 -6.23 15.52 -2.26
C PHE A 70 -7.19 14.84 -1.27
N ALA A 71 -7.79 13.70 -1.63
CA ALA A 71 -8.56 12.91 -0.68
C ALA A 71 -7.68 12.40 0.47
N VAL A 72 -6.52 11.83 0.15
CA VAL A 72 -5.54 11.33 1.12
C VAL A 72 -4.99 12.44 2.00
N GLN A 73 -4.76 13.64 1.44
CA GLN A 73 -4.30 14.82 2.19
C GLN A 73 -5.16 15.09 3.43
N LYS A 74 -6.46 15.05 3.27
CA LYS A 74 -7.42 15.31 4.38
C LYS A 74 -7.34 14.25 5.47
N TYR A 75 -7.16 12.98 5.10
CA TYR A 75 -7.14 11.87 6.06
C TYR A 75 -5.81 11.74 6.81
N LEU A 76 -4.71 12.08 6.17
CA LEU A 76 -3.37 11.94 6.73
C LEU A 76 -2.77 13.28 7.19
N SER A 77 -3.51 14.36 7.05
CA SER A 77 -3.05 15.72 7.36
C SER A 77 -1.71 16.00 6.69
N LEU A 78 -1.67 15.78 5.37
CA LEU A 78 -0.49 16.08 4.57
C LEU A 78 -0.40 17.58 4.29
N SER A 79 0.82 18.10 4.16
CA SER A 79 1.03 19.44 3.64
C SER A 79 0.77 19.49 2.12
N ASP A 80 0.66 20.69 1.58
CA ASP A 80 0.49 20.87 0.14
C ASP A 80 1.72 20.36 -0.62
N GLU A 81 2.92 20.57 -0.07
CA GLU A 81 4.17 20.07 -0.66
C GLU A 81 4.23 18.53 -0.65
N GLU A 82 3.83 17.89 0.46
CA GLU A 82 3.75 16.43 0.55
C GLU A 82 2.74 15.86 -0.44
N THR A 83 1.60 16.52 -0.62
CA THR A 83 0.57 16.11 -1.59
C THR A 83 1.08 16.26 -3.02
N MET A 84 1.69 17.40 -3.35
CA MET A 84 2.28 17.61 -4.67
C MET A 84 3.42 16.63 -4.96
N GLN A 85 4.17 16.22 -3.93
CA GLN A 85 5.21 15.20 -4.09
C GLN A 85 4.59 13.84 -4.48
N ILE A 86 3.51 13.42 -3.83
CA ILE A 86 2.81 12.16 -4.15
C ILE A 86 2.33 12.15 -5.61
N ILE A 87 1.78 13.27 -6.10
CA ILE A 87 1.32 13.40 -7.49
C ILE A 87 2.50 13.27 -8.46
N ARG A 88 3.66 13.82 -8.11
CA ARG A 88 4.86 13.83 -8.96
C ARG A 88 5.74 12.60 -8.82
N ASN A 89 5.49 11.75 -7.85
CA ASN A 89 6.27 10.54 -7.61
C ASN A 89 6.38 9.71 -8.89
N GLN A 90 7.54 9.14 -9.09
CA GLN A 90 7.78 8.18 -10.15
C GLN A 90 7.73 6.75 -9.63
N ARG A 91 7.86 5.80 -10.54
CA ARG A 91 7.86 4.38 -10.18
C ARG A 91 8.99 4.06 -9.20
N GLY A 92 8.63 3.59 -8.03
CA GLY A 92 9.55 3.27 -6.92
C GLY A 92 9.64 4.38 -5.88
N GLU A 93 9.17 5.58 -6.19
CA GLU A 93 9.11 6.66 -5.20
C GLU A 93 7.83 6.57 -4.38
N ALA A 94 7.94 6.89 -3.11
CA ALA A 94 6.83 6.87 -2.17
C ALA A 94 7.01 7.90 -1.05
N LEU A 95 5.90 8.34 -0.48
CA LEU A 95 5.88 9.00 0.81
C LEU A 95 5.69 7.93 1.89
N LEU A 96 6.71 7.74 2.72
CA LEU A 96 6.65 6.90 3.91
C LEU A 96 6.16 7.73 5.09
N CYS A 97 5.01 7.37 5.64
CA CYS A 97 4.50 7.92 6.89
C CYS A 97 4.70 6.89 7.99
N ALA A 98 5.53 7.22 8.98
CA ALA A 98 5.79 6.38 10.15
C ALA A 98 5.48 7.17 11.42
N ASN A 99 4.36 6.87 12.05
CA ASN A 99 3.79 7.66 13.15
C ASN A 99 3.55 9.13 12.73
N ARG A 100 4.39 10.05 13.26
CA ARG A 100 4.35 11.49 12.94
C ARG A 100 5.38 11.92 11.90
N ASN A 101 6.31 11.03 11.59
CA ASN A 101 7.38 11.34 10.65
C ASN A 101 6.93 10.99 9.23
N LYS A 102 7.26 11.86 8.29
CA LYS A 102 6.97 11.68 6.88
C LYS A 102 8.27 11.90 6.10
N VAL A 103 8.61 10.99 5.22
CA VAL A 103 9.86 11.01 4.46
C VAL A 103 9.60 10.51 3.06
N CYS A 104 10.09 11.25 2.06
CA CYS A 104 10.11 10.77 0.68
C CYS A 104 11.21 9.72 0.54
N ILE A 105 10.88 8.59 -0.04
CA ILE A 105 11.79 7.46 -0.24
C ILE A 105 11.78 7.01 -1.70
N ASP A 106 12.91 6.47 -2.14
CA ASP A 106 13.07 5.81 -3.44
C ASP A 106 13.39 4.33 -3.20
N ILE A 107 12.42 3.47 -3.51
CA ILE A 107 12.49 2.03 -3.28
C ILE A 107 13.09 1.36 -4.52
N LYS A 108 14.34 0.92 -4.41
CA LYS A 108 15.04 0.22 -5.48
C LYS A 108 15.19 -1.25 -5.12
N ALA A 109 14.61 -2.12 -5.94
CA ALA A 109 14.89 -3.54 -5.85
C ALA A 109 16.35 -3.81 -6.26
N SER A 110 17.04 -4.70 -5.53
CA SER A 110 18.34 -5.19 -6.00
C SER A 110 18.18 -5.89 -7.35
N PRO A 111 19.23 -5.96 -8.19
CA PRO A 111 19.15 -6.66 -9.47
C PRO A 111 18.62 -8.10 -9.33
N PHE A 112 19.03 -8.80 -8.28
CA PHE A 112 18.57 -10.15 -7.98
C PHE A 112 17.06 -10.18 -7.66
N LEU A 113 16.56 -9.29 -6.79
CA LEU A 113 15.13 -9.20 -6.47
C LEU A 113 14.32 -8.77 -7.67
N TYR A 114 14.81 -7.81 -8.45
CA TYR A 114 14.14 -7.39 -9.67
C TYR A 114 13.99 -8.55 -10.64
N GLU A 115 15.06 -9.31 -10.86
CA GLU A 115 15.04 -10.49 -11.72
C GLU A 115 14.03 -11.53 -11.21
N LEU A 116 13.96 -11.77 -9.90
CA LEU A 116 13.08 -12.75 -9.31
C LEU A 116 11.59 -12.35 -9.39
N LEU A 117 11.29 -11.09 -9.15
CA LEU A 117 9.92 -10.58 -8.95
C LEU A 117 9.32 -9.87 -10.16
N THR A 118 10.12 -9.60 -11.23
CA THR A 118 9.59 -8.89 -12.39
C THR A 118 8.51 -9.70 -13.10
N THR A 119 7.39 -9.03 -13.38
CA THR A 119 6.29 -9.55 -14.22
C THR A 119 6.34 -8.97 -15.63
N LYS A 120 7.37 -8.18 -15.94
CA LYS A 120 7.52 -7.54 -17.25
C LYS A 120 7.74 -8.59 -18.33
N ARG A 121 6.85 -8.62 -19.31
CA ARG A 121 6.81 -9.67 -20.35
C ARG A 121 8.13 -9.83 -21.11
N SER A 122 8.77 -8.72 -21.45
CA SER A 122 10.09 -8.74 -22.14
C SER A 122 11.18 -9.42 -21.32
N ASP A 123 11.16 -9.25 -19.99
CA ASP A 123 12.16 -9.84 -19.11
C ASP A 123 11.90 -11.33 -18.90
N LEU A 124 10.61 -11.73 -18.83
CA LEU A 124 10.20 -13.11 -18.75
C LEU A 124 10.54 -13.89 -20.05
N GLU A 125 10.36 -13.29 -21.21
CA GLU A 125 10.73 -13.90 -22.50
C GLU A 125 12.24 -14.07 -22.63
N ARG A 126 13.03 -13.09 -22.14
CA ARG A 126 14.48 -13.19 -22.09
C ARG A 126 14.96 -14.35 -21.21
N ARG A 127 14.32 -14.56 -20.05
CA ARG A 127 14.61 -15.70 -19.16
C ARG A 127 14.35 -17.04 -19.84
N LYS A 128 13.19 -17.18 -20.49
CA LYS A 128 12.87 -18.41 -21.23
C LYS A 128 13.89 -18.73 -22.32
N LYS A 129 14.42 -17.71 -23.00
CA LYS A 129 15.47 -17.89 -24.03
C LYS A 129 16.82 -18.29 -23.43
N ASN A 130 17.13 -17.83 -22.22
CA ASN A 130 18.40 -18.09 -21.55
C ASN A 130 18.40 -19.37 -20.69
N GLY A 131 17.32 -20.16 -20.70
CA GLY A 131 17.23 -21.46 -20.03
C GLY A 131 17.26 -21.40 -18.50
N THR A 132 17.01 -20.23 -17.90
CA THR A 132 16.91 -20.06 -16.45
C THR A 132 15.44 -20.14 -16.07
N VAL A 133 14.93 -21.34 -15.81
CA VAL A 133 13.65 -21.61 -15.14
C VAL A 133 13.95 -21.99 -13.73
#